data_080a2fab421fab5b0658eaddc06fb360
#
_entry.id   080a2fab421fab5b0658eaddc06fb360
#
_cell.length_a   1.000
_cell.length_b   1.000
_cell.length_c   1.000
_cell.angle_alpha   90.00
_cell.angle_beta   90.00
_cell.angle_gamma   90.00
#
_symmetry.space_group_name_H-M   'P 1'
#
loop_
_entity.id
_entity.type
_entity.pdbx_description
1 polymer ?
#
loop_
_entity_poly.entity_id
_entity_poly.type
_entity_poly.pdbx_seq_one_letter_code
_entity_poly.pdbx_strand_id
1 'polypeptide(L)'
;MKFLMFAVALMAAGLKNHTNLDRPASETDLLRAFGFATCLAKAYEKTPFGNDAERVADGYRQMGKLGAAYDEVRKAAESIDAAKPTIEGQHNFAIMTCLEWYENARTKHFVHQVAARPSNQ
;
A
#
# COMPACT_ATOMS: atom_id res chain seq x y z
N MET A 1 34.09 0.86 -31.84
CA MET A 1 33.39 2.04 -31.31
C MET A 1 31.87 1.95 -31.40
N LYS A 2 31.30 1.34 -32.40
CA LYS A 2 29.85 1.17 -32.53
C LYS A 2 29.24 0.25 -31.45
N PHE A 3 30.00 -0.70 -30.94
CA PHE A 3 29.52 -1.64 -29.89
C PHE A 3 29.37 -1.00 -28.52
N LEU A 4 30.19 -0.01 -28.17
CA LEU A 4 30.12 0.67 -26.89
C LEU A 4 28.90 1.58 -26.80
N MET A 5 28.48 2.21 -27.87
CA MET A 5 27.27 3.05 -27.90
C MET A 5 25.99 2.22 -27.75
N PHE A 6 25.98 0.98 -28.27
CA PHE A 6 24.83 0.10 -28.15
C PHE A 6 24.63 -0.40 -26.74
N ALA A 7 25.72 -0.67 -26.01
CA ALA A 7 25.66 -1.11 -24.64
C ALA A 7 25.13 -0.01 -23.71
N VAL A 8 25.54 1.24 -23.97
CA VAL A 8 25.06 2.39 -23.18
C VAL A 8 23.57 2.65 -23.43
N ALA A 9 23.10 2.48 -24.66
CA ALA A 9 21.69 2.63 -24.98
C ALA A 9 20.82 1.57 -24.31
N LEU A 10 21.32 0.33 -24.22
CA LEU A 10 20.62 -0.77 -23.52
C LEU A 10 20.54 -0.54 -22.02
N MET A 11 21.59 -0.01 -21.41
CA MET A 11 21.58 0.34 -19.99
C MET A 11 20.60 1.48 -19.68
N ALA A 12 20.53 2.49 -20.54
CA ALA A 12 19.60 3.60 -20.37
C ALA A 12 18.14 3.14 -20.51
N ALA A 13 17.85 2.21 -21.43
CA ALA A 13 16.51 1.63 -21.57
C ALA A 13 16.14 0.76 -20.38
N GLY A 14 17.09 0.00 -19.83
CA GLY A 14 16.88 -0.80 -18.62
C GLY A 14 16.59 0.06 -17.39
N LEU A 15 17.30 1.16 -17.24
CA LEU A 15 17.07 2.11 -16.17
C LEU A 15 15.69 2.79 -16.26
N LYS A 16 15.24 3.13 -17.45
CA LYS A 16 13.89 3.72 -17.65
C LYS A 16 12.77 2.73 -17.29
N ASN A 17 12.96 1.43 -17.51
CA ASN A 17 11.97 0.43 -17.19
C ASN A 17 11.89 0.14 -15.69
N HIS A 18 12.94 0.42 -14.93
CA HIS A 18 12.94 0.25 -13.47
C HIS A 18 12.45 1.47 -12.71
N THR A 19 12.38 2.62 -13.34
CA THR A 19 11.91 3.86 -12.69
C THR A 19 10.46 4.15 -13.00
N ASN A 20 9.56 3.22 -12.68
CA ASN A 20 8.13 3.52 -12.56
C ASN A 20 7.83 4.50 -11.42
N LEU A 21 8.85 4.89 -10.66
CA LEU A 21 8.78 5.88 -9.60
C LEU A 21 8.42 7.28 -10.09
N ASP A 22 8.61 7.56 -11.39
CA ASP A 22 8.25 8.86 -12.00
C ASP A 22 6.76 8.96 -12.36
N ARG A 23 6.01 7.86 -12.25
CA ARG A 23 4.57 7.92 -12.44
C ARG A 23 3.89 8.43 -11.18
N PRO A 24 3.02 9.46 -11.29
CA PRO A 24 2.16 9.79 -10.16
C PRO A 24 1.34 8.55 -9.80
N ALA A 25 1.36 8.15 -8.54
CA ALA A 25 0.55 7.04 -8.08
C ALA A 25 -0.93 7.37 -8.32
N SER A 26 -1.70 6.40 -8.80
CA SER A 26 -3.14 6.56 -8.96
C SER A 26 -3.81 6.65 -7.58
N GLU A 27 -5.00 7.23 -7.52
CA GLU A 27 -5.75 7.32 -6.27
C GLU A 27 -6.03 5.94 -5.68
N THR A 28 -6.33 4.94 -6.53
CA THR A 28 -6.55 3.57 -6.06
C THR A 28 -5.29 2.93 -5.51
N ASP A 29 -4.13 3.23 -6.10
CA ASP A 29 -2.85 2.75 -5.57
C ASP A 29 -2.56 3.35 -4.20
N LEU A 30 -2.81 4.65 -4.03
CA LEU A 30 -2.63 5.33 -2.76
C LEU A 30 -3.57 4.76 -1.69
N LEU A 31 -4.83 4.51 -2.04
CA LEU A 31 -5.81 3.91 -1.12
C LEU A 31 -5.40 2.52 -0.67
N ARG A 32 -4.90 1.69 -1.58
CA ARG A 32 -4.42 0.35 -1.24
C ARG A 32 -3.20 0.41 -0.33
N ALA A 33 -2.24 1.26 -0.67
CA ALA A 33 -1.03 1.44 0.15
C ALA A 33 -1.38 1.99 1.54
N PHE A 34 -2.32 2.92 1.60
CA PHE A 34 -2.86 3.45 2.86
C PHE A 34 -3.46 2.33 3.71
N GLY A 35 -4.29 1.48 3.10
CA GLY A 35 -4.89 0.34 3.79
C GLY A 35 -3.87 -0.65 4.30
N PHE A 36 -2.85 -0.95 3.52
CA PHE A 36 -1.75 -1.83 3.94
C PHE A 36 -1.03 -1.25 5.17
N ALA A 37 -0.66 0.03 5.11
CA ALA A 37 0.01 0.70 6.23
C ALA A 37 -0.89 0.75 7.47
N THR A 38 -2.18 0.99 7.29
CA THR A 38 -3.16 1.00 8.39
C THR A 38 -3.29 -0.39 9.03
N CYS A 39 -3.31 -1.45 8.22
CA CYS A 39 -3.31 -2.83 8.70
C CYS A 39 -2.10 -3.11 9.58
N LEU A 40 -0.90 -2.71 9.13
CA LEU A 40 0.33 -2.87 9.90
C LEU A 40 0.32 -2.05 11.19
N ALA A 41 -0.17 -0.81 11.12
CA ALA A 41 -0.26 0.07 12.29
C ALA A 41 -1.16 -0.55 13.36
N LYS A 42 -2.27 -1.15 12.96
CA LYS A 42 -3.19 -1.83 13.86
C LYS A 42 -2.57 -3.10 14.44
N ALA A 43 -1.93 -3.91 13.60
CA ALA A 43 -1.31 -5.17 14.04
C ALA A 43 -0.17 -4.96 15.04
N TYR A 44 0.57 -3.88 14.88
CA TYR A 44 1.72 -3.54 15.71
C TYR A 44 1.50 -2.30 16.56
N GLU A 45 0.26 -2.01 16.91
CA GLU A 45 -0.06 -0.83 17.72
C GLU A 45 0.75 -0.82 19.02
N LYS A 46 1.09 0.39 19.48
CA LYS A 46 1.90 0.62 20.68
C LYS A 46 3.34 0.13 20.56
N THR A 47 3.82 -0.06 19.35
CA THR A 47 5.23 -0.36 19.09
C THR A 47 5.84 0.72 18.19
N PRO A 48 7.18 0.88 18.18
CA PRO A 48 7.82 1.82 17.24
C PRO A 48 7.49 1.53 15.78
N PHE A 49 7.45 0.25 15.40
CA PHE A 49 7.09 -0.14 14.03
C PHE A 49 5.66 0.28 13.69
N GLY A 50 4.71 0.04 14.60
CA GLY A 50 3.32 0.43 14.39
C GLY A 50 3.17 1.95 14.29
N ASN A 51 3.92 2.70 15.09
CA ASN A 51 3.91 4.16 15.02
C ASN A 51 4.45 4.66 13.67
N ASP A 52 5.50 4.03 13.15
CA ASP A 52 6.02 4.36 11.82
C ASP A 52 5.02 4.03 10.72
N ALA A 53 4.35 2.89 10.83
CA ALA A 53 3.30 2.51 9.88
C ALA A 53 2.14 3.52 9.87
N GLU A 54 1.75 4.03 11.04
CA GLU A 54 0.73 5.07 11.14
C GLU A 54 1.15 6.35 10.42
N ARG A 55 2.40 6.77 10.57
CA ARG A 55 2.94 7.94 9.87
C ARG A 55 2.96 7.74 8.36
N VAL A 56 3.29 6.53 7.92
CA VAL A 56 3.26 6.18 6.49
C VAL A 56 1.83 6.26 5.96
N ALA A 57 0.86 5.73 6.71
CA ALA A 57 -0.56 5.83 6.36
C ALA A 57 -1.00 7.30 6.22
N ASP A 58 -0.63 8.14 7.19
CA ASP A 58 -0.95 9.57 7.14
C ASP A 58 -0.34 10.22 5.90
N GLY A 59 0.88 9.84 5.54
CA GLY A 59 1.54 10.34 4.33
C GLY A 59 0.76 10.01 3.06
N TYR A 60 0.29 8.78 2.93
CA TYR A 60 -0.52 8.38 1.78
C TYR A 60 -1.83 9.16 1.72
N ARG A 61 -2.49 9.33 2.86
CA ARG A 61 -3.73 10.11 2.93
C ARG A 61 -3.52 11.55 2.49
N GLN A 62 -2.42 12.17 2.90
CA GLN A 62 -2.08 13.54 2.50
C GLN A 62 -1.82 13.69 1.01
N MET A 63 -1.29 12.63 0.37
CA MET A 63 -1.08 12.62 -1.08
C MET A 63 -2.38 12.43 -1.84
N GLY A 64 -3.39 11.82 -1.22
CA GLY A 64 -4.65 11.51 -1.87
C GLY A 64 -5.64 12.67 -1.83
N LYS A 65 -6.66 12.59 -2.70
CA LYS A 65 -7.68 13.63 -2.85
C LYS A 65 -9.07 13.22 -2.39
N LEU A 66 -9.29 11.92 -2.14
CA LEU A 66 -10.60 11.35 -1.86
C LEU A 66 -10.76 11.02 -0.37
N GLY A 67 -10.85 12.05 0.48
CA GLY A 67 -10.85 11.90 1.94
C GLY A 67 -11.82 10.87 2.49
N ALA A 68 -13.08 10.85 2.02
CA ALA A 68 -14.09 9.90 2.49
C ALA A 68 -13.71 8.45 2.15
N ALA A 69 -13.05 8.24 1.00
CA ALA A 69 -12.57 6.91 0.60
C ALA A 69 -11.51 6.39 1.58
N TYR A 70 -10.63 7.25 2.06
CA TYR A 70 -9.61 6.86 3.05
C TYR A 70 -10.25 6.41 4.36
N ASP A 71 -11.32 7.06 4.80
CA ASP A 71 -12.03 6.66 6.01
C ASP A 71 -12.63 5.25 5.86
N GLU A 72 -13.20 4.93 4.70
CA GLU A 72 -13.74 3.60 4.43
C GLU A 72 -12.67 2.53 4.33
N VAL A 73 -11.56 2.84 3.67
CA VAL A 73 -10.42 1.92 3.58
C VAL A 73 -9.82 1.69 4.97
N ARG A 74 -9.74 2.73 5.81
CA ARG A 74 -9.27 2.59 7.19
C ARG A 74 -10.13 1.60 7.97
N LYS A 75 -11.45 1.72 7.88
CA LYS A 75 -12.36 0.79 8.56
C LYS A 75 -12.13 -0.64 8.11
N ALA A 76 -12.01 -0.86 6.82
CA ALA A 76 -11.78 -2.20 6.26
C ALA A 76 -10.44 -2.77 6.73
N ALA A 77 -9.37 -1.96 6.68
CA ALA A 77 -8.04 -2.39 7.08
C ALA A 77 -7.95 -2.67 8.58
N GLU A 78 -8.59 -1.85 9.41
CA GLU A 78 -8.59 -2.04 10.86
C GLU A 78 -9.44 -3.25 11.29
N SER A 79 -10.36 -3.71 10.45
CA SER A 79 -11.16 -4.89 10.73
C SER A 79 -10.41 -6.20 10.48
N ILE A 80 -9.22 -6.14 9.87
CA ILE A 80 -8.40 -7.33 9.59
C ILE A 80 -7.79 -7.81 10.91
N ASP A 81 -8.02 -9.07 11.23
CA ASP A 81 -7.50 -9.69 12.46
C ASP A 81 -6.08 -10.21 12.23
N ALA A 82 -5.16 -9.28 11.96
CA ALA A 82 -3.78 -9.61 11.61
C ALA A 82 -2.88 -9.82 12.84
N ALA A 83 -3.25 -9.25 13.99
CA ALA A 83 -2.42 -9.29 15.19
C ALA A 83 -2.52 -10.60 15.97
N LYS A 84 -3.49 -11.47 15.67
CA LYS A 84 -3.67 -12.73 16.40
C LYS A 84 -2.58 -13.73 16.03
N PRO A 85 -1.82 -14.25 17.00
CA PRO A 85 -0.93 -15.36 16.74
C PRO A 85 -1.75 -16.59 16.35
N THR A 86 -1.34 -17.27 15.28
CA THR A 86 -2.03 -18.49 14.81
C THR A 86 -1.83 -19.68 15.73
N ILE A 87 -0.71 -19.69 16.48
CA ILE A 87 -0.38 -20.72 17.46
C ILE A 87 0.30 -20.02 18.64
N GLU A 88 -0.11 -20.40 19.85
CA GLU A 88 0.42 -19.86 21.10
C GLU A 88 1.94 -19.97 21.15
N GLY A 89 2.60 -18.86 21.45
CA GLY A 89 4.07 -18.79 21.55
C GLY A 89 4.81 -18.67 20.24
N GLN A 90 4.11 -18.60 19.10
CA GLN A 90 4.74 -18.41 17.78
C GLN A 90 4.63 -16.99 17.29
N HIS A 91 5.45 -16.65 16.29
CA HIS A 91 5.41 -15.33 15.64
C HIS A 91 4.07 -15.12 14.96
N ASN A 92 3.52 -13.93 15.06
CA ASN A 92 2.34 -13.60 14.30
C ASN A 92 2.77 -13.33 12.83
N PHE A 93 1.91 -13.68 11.90
CA PHE A 93 2.13 -13.45 10.47
C PHE A 93 1.42 -12.19 10.01
N ALA A 94 1.43 -11.15 10.86
CA ALA A 94 0.69 -9.92 10.61
C ALA A 94 1.10 -9.24 9.28
N ILE A 95 2.39 -9.20 8.99
CA ILE A 95 2.88 -8.60 7.74
C ILE A 95 2.32 -9.38 6.54
N MET A 96 2.37 -10.71 6.58
CA MET A 96 1.82 -11.55 5.51
C MET A 96 0.32 -11.35 5.35
N THR A 97 -0.42 -11.27 6.45
CA THR A 97 -1.86 -11.07 6.42
C THR A 97 -2.21 -9.71 5.81
N CYS A 98 -1.50 -8.66 6.19
CA CYS A 98 -1.70 -7.33 5.61
C CYS A 98 -1.31 -7.30 4.13
N LEU A 99 -0.24 -8.00 3.75
CA LEU A 99 0.18 -8.09 2.35
C LEU A 99 -0.83 -8.87 1.51
N GLU A 100 -1.38 -9.96 2.03
CA GLU A 100 -2.44 -10.71 1.36
C GLU A 100 -3.66 -9.85 1.10
N TRP A 101 -4.06 -9.04 2.09
CA TRP A 101 -5.15 -8.07 1.89
C TRP A 101 -4.81 -7.11 0.75
N TYR A 102 -3.61 -6.56 0.74
CA TYR A 102 -3.14 -5.62 -0.28
C TYR A 102 -3.17 -6.23 -1.69
N GLU A 103 -2.75 -7.49 -1.81
CA GLU A 103 -2.64 -8.19 -3.10
C GLU A 103 -3.96 -8.80 -3.57
N ASN A 104 -4.95 -8.94 -2.71
CA ASN A 104 -6.19 -9.63 -3.00
C ASN A 104 -7.01 -8.90 -4.07
N ALA A 105 -7.54 -9.66 -5.03
CA ALA A 105 -8.39 -9.12 -6.08
C ALA A 105 -9.65 -8.44 -5.53
N ARG A 106 -10.22 -8.97 -4.45
CA ARG A 106 -11.40 -8.36 -3.79
C ARG A 106 -11.08 -6.99 -3.21
N THR A 107 -9.88 -6.84 -2.65
CA THR A 107 -9.42 -5.56 -2.12
C THR A 107 -9.27 -4.54 -3.23
N LYS A 108 -8.67 -4.93 -4.36
CA LYS A 108 -8.53 -4.07 -5.53
C LYS A 108 -9.89 -3.61 -6.03
N HIS A 109 -10.84 -4.51 -6.11
CA HIS A 109 -12.21 -4.20 -6.53
C HIS A 109 -12.90 -3.26 -5.53
N PHE A 110 -12.79 -3.54 -4.25
CA PHE A 110 -13.33 -2.70 -3.17
C PHE A 110 -12.79 -1.27 -3.25
N VAL A 111 -11.48 -1.12 -3.41
CA VAL A 111 -10.84 0.19 -3.49
C VAL A 111 -11.33 0.96 -4.72
N HIS A 112 -11.46 0.29 -5.86
CA HIS A 112 -12.04 0.91 -7.06
C HIS A 112 -13.46 1.39 -6.84
N GLN A 113 -14.29 0.59 -6.19
CA GLN A 113 -15.67 0.95 -5.88
C GLN A 113 -15.74 2.16 -4.95
N VAL A 114 -14.93 2.17 -3.90
CA VAL A 114 -14.90 3.26 -2.93
C VAL A 114 -14.44 4.56 -3.60
N ALA A 115 -13.40 4.48 -4.43
CA ALA A 115 -12.86 5.64 -5.13
C ALA A 115 -13.85 6.24 -6.12
N ALA A 116 -14.73 5.42 -6.71
CA ALA A 116 -15.69 5.86 -7.72
C ALA A 116 -16.97 6.47 -7.14
N ARG A 117 -17.16 6.46 -5.82
CA ARG A 117 -18.40 6.98 -5.20
C ARG A 117 -18.51 8.50 -5.34
N PRO A 118 -19.70 9.02 -5.72
CA PRO A 118 -19.91 10.48 -5.85
C PRO A 118 -19.63 11.26 -4.56
N SER A 119 -19.80 10.65 -3.39
CA SER A 119 -19.54 11.28 -2.08
C SER A 119 -18.09 11.69 -1.87
N ASN A 120 -17.18 11.22 -2.73
CA ASN A 120 -15.76 11.57 -2.64
C ASN A 120 -15.41 12.88 -3.36
N GLN A 121 -16.34 13.43 -4.11
CA GLN A 121 -16.11 14.66 -4.90
C GLN A 121 -16.40 15.92 -4.12
#